data_cce6313c579b5887c3d920c703725c8e
#
_entry.id   cce6313c579b5887c3d920c703725c8e
#
_cell.length_a   1.000
_cell.length_b   1.000
_cell.length_c   1.000
_cell.angle_alpha   90.00
_cell.angle_beta   90.00
_cell.angle_gamma   90.00
#
_symmetry.space_group_name_H-M   'P 1'
#
loop_
_entity.id
_entity.type
_entity.pdbx_description
1 polymer ?
#
loop_
_entity_poly.entity_id
_entity_poly.type
_entity_poly.pdbx_seq_one_letter_code
_entity_poly.pdbx_strand_id
1 'polypeptide(L)' 'MTSPADLRDLPDEELMSRLDAAKEELFNLRFQLATGQLDNPMRLKEVRHEVARIMTLLTEREIVAAETGEEEAS' A
#
# COMPACT_ATOMS: atom_id res chain seq x y z
N MET A 1 8.79 -8.07 -6.42
CA MET A 1 8.22 -6.83 -5.85
C MET A 1 7.65 -5.96 -6.97
N THR A 2 6.45 -5.44 -6.80
CA THR A 2 5.81 -4.60 -7.79
C THR A 2 6.50 -3.23 -7.83
N SER A 3 6.86 -2.77 -9.03
CA SER A 3 7.49 -1.45 -9.17
C SER A 3 6.47 -0.33 -9.00
N PRO A 4 6.89 0.89 -8.64
CA PRO A 4 5.96 2.02 -8.55
C PRO A 4 5.23 2.30 -9.86
N ALA A 5 5.88 2.10 -11.01
CA ALA A 5 5.25 2.30 -12.30
C ALA A 5 4.11 1.29 -12.53
N ASP A 6 4.32 0.04 -12.14
CA ASP A 6 3.29 -1.00 -12.26
C ASP A 6 2.09 -0.67 -11.38
N LEU A 7 2.34 -0.18 -10.17
CA LEU A 7 1.26 0.20 -9.26
C LEU A 7 0.43 1.36 -9.80
N ARG A 8 1.06 2.31 -10.47
CA ARG A 8 0.37 3.47 -11.03
C ARG A 8 -0.60 3.12 -12.14
N ASP A 9 -0.37 2.01 -12.83
CA ASP A 9 -1.25 1.57 -13.92
C ASP A 9 -2.47 0.81 -13.43
N LEU A 10 -2.55 0.50 -12.13
CA LEU A 10 -3.65 -0.26 -11.57
C LEU A 10 -4.84 0.62 -11.20
N PRO A 11 -6.08 0.11 -11.36
CA PRO A 11 -7.26 0.82 -10.87
C PRO A 11 -7.31 0.83 -9.34
N ASP A 12 -8.10 1.75 -8.78
CA ASP A 12 -8.20 1.89 -7.33
C ASP A 12 -8.61 0.61 -6.62
N GLU A 13 -9.55 -0.13 -7.20
CA GLU A 13 -10.02 -1.39 -6.63
C GLU A 13 -8.89 -2.39 -6.48
N GLU A 14 -8.05 -2.49 -7.50
CA GLU A 14 -6.89 -3.38 -7.49
C GLU A 14 -5.87 -2.93 -6.44
N LEU A 15 -5.63 -1.63 -6.34
CA LEU A 15 -4.72 -1.08 -5.34
C LEU A 15 -5.24 -1.35 -3.92
N MET A 16 -6.52 -1.17 -3.69
CA MET A 16 -7.12 -1.44 -2.40
C MET A 16 -7.03 -2.91 -2.02
N SER A 17 -7.25 -3.80 -2.98
CA SER A 17 -7.12 -5.23 -2.77
C SER A 17 -5.68 -5.61 -2.40
N ARG A 18 -4.70 -5.05 -3.11
CA ARG A 18 -3.30 -5.27 -2.82
C ARG A 18 -2.89 -4.70 -1.47
N LEU A 19 -3.46 -3.55 -1.12
CA LEU A 19 -3.20 -2.93 0.17
C LEU A 19 -3.69 -3.82 1.31
N ASP A 20 -4.90 -4.34 1.20
CA ASP A 20 -5.46 -5.22 2.22
C ASP A 20 -4.61 -6.49 2.39
N ALA A 21 -4.22 -7.11 1.28
CA ALA A 21 -3.37 -8.29 1.31
C ALA A 21 -2.00 -7.98 1.94
N ALA A 22 -1.42 -6.85 1.59
CA ALA A 22 -0.12 -6.44 2.13
C ALA A 22 -0.21 -6.12 3.62
N LYS A 23 -1.28 -5.47 4.06
CA LYS A 23 -1.50 -5.19 5.48
C LYS A 23 -1.65 -6.46 6.29
N GLU A 24 -2.36 -7.45 5.76
CA GLU A 24 -2.52 -8.73 6.41
C GLU A 24 -1.19 -9.45 6.55
N GLU A 25 -0.38 -9.46 5.49
CA GLU A 25 0.95 -10.04 5.53
C GLU A 25 1.84 -9.30 6.53
N LEU A 26 1.77 -7.98 6.54
CA LEU A 26 2.54 -7.16 7.49
C LEU A 26 2.18 -7.50 8.94
N PHE A 27 0.89 -7.65 9.21
CA PHE A 27 0.42 -8.03 10.54
C PHE A 27 0.99 -9.38 10.95
N ASN A 28 0.93 -10.36 10.06
CA ASN A 28 1.46 -11.71 10.33
C ASN A 28 2.97 -11.68 10.57
N LEU A 29 3.70 -10.91 9.78
CA LEU A 29 5.15 -10.79 9.94
C LEU A 29 5.52 -10.10 11.26
N ARG A 30 4.76 -9.09 11.67
CA ARG A 30 4.97 -8.43 12.96
C ARG A 30 4.70 -9.37 14.11
N PHE A 31 3.69 -10.21 13.98
CA PHE A 31 3.38 -11.22 14.98
C PHE A 31 4.53 -12.23 15.10
N GLN A 32 5.06 -12.68 13.96
CA GLN A 32 6.22 -13.58 13.95
C GLN A 32 7.43 -12.93 14.59
N LEU A 33 7.65 -11.64 14.34
CA LEU A 33 8.76 -10.92 14.96
C LEU A 33 8.59 -10.87 16.48
N ALA A 34 7.38 -10.58 16.95
CA ALA A 34 7.10 -10.49 18.38
C ALA A 34 7.28 -11.82 19.09
N THR A 35 7.02 -12.93 18.42
CA THR A 35 7.17 -14.28 18.99
C THR A 35 8.55 -14.88 18.75
N GLY A 36 9.43 -14.14 18.05
CA GLY A 36 10.77 -14.64 17.73
C GLY A 36 10.80 -15.68 16.63
N GLN A 37 9.74 -15.79 15.84
CA GLN A 37 9.61 -16.76 14.76
C GLN A 37 9.84 -16.21 13.36
N LEU A 38 10.27 -14.96 13.26
CA LEU A 38 10.50 -14.33 11.96
C LEU A 38 11.83 -14.81 11.36
N ASP A 39 11.75 -15.56 10.27
CA ASP A 39 12.92 -16.12 9.59
C ASP A 39 13.55 -15.12 8.61
N ASN A 40 12.76 -14.22 8.05
CA ASN A 40 13.24 -13.31 7.02
C ASN A 40 12.85 -11.86 7.31
N PRO A 41 13.70 -11.10 8.03
CA PRO A 41 13.41 -9.69 8.33
C PRO A 41 13.37 -8.80 7.09
N MET A 42 14.02 -9.20 6.01
CA MET A 42 13.95 -8.45 4.74
C MET A 42 12.54 -8.44 4.17
N ARG A 43 11.79 -9.53 4.35
CA ARG A 43 10.40 -9.60 3.88
C ARG A 43 9.52 -8.58 4.61
N LEU A 44 9.74 -8.42 5.91
CA LEU A 44 9.02 -7.42 6.68
C LEU A 44 9.25 -6.01 6.13
N LYS A 45 10.49 -5.69 5.80
CA LYS A 45 10.86 -4.41 5.24
C LYS A 45 10.22 -4.20 3.86
N GLU A 46 10.25 -5.22 3.01
CA GLU A 46 9.64 -5.17 1.68
C GLU A 46 8.15 -4.91 1.74
N VAL A 47 7.46 -5.62 2.63
CA VAL A 47 6.00 -5.49 2.77
C VAL A 47 5.64 -4.10 3.33
N ARG A 48 6.41 -3.59 4.28
CA ARG A 48 6.20 -2.24 4.79
C ARG A 48 6.33 -1.21 3.68
N HIS A 49 7.34 -1.34 2.81
CA HIS A 49 7.53 -0.44 1.68
C HIS A 49 6.37 -0.54 0.69
N GLU A 50 5.88 -1.75 0.43
CA GLU A 50 4.76 -1.95 -0.48
C GLU A 50 3.49 -1.28 0.06
N VAL A 51 3.19 -1.47 1.34
CA VAL A 51 2.04 -0.80 1.98
C VAL A 51 2.17 0.72 1.86
N ALA A 52 3.35 1.26 2.17
CA ALA A 52 3.57 2.70 2.09
C ALA A 52 3.38 3.24 0.68
N ARG A 53 3.88 2.54 -0.33
CA ARG A 53 3.73 2.94 -1.73
C ARG A 53 2.28 2.96 -2.17
N ILE A 54 1.53 1.90 -1.84
CA ILE A 54 0.12 1.81 -2.21
C ILE A 54 -0.68 2.92 -1.52
N MET A 55 -0.44 3.14 -0.24
CA MET A 55 -1.11 4.19 0.50
C MET A 55 -0.81 5.57 -0.07
N THR A 56 0.43 5.81 -0.45
CA THR A 56 0.84 7.08 -1.07
C THR A 56 0.10 7.30 -2.39
N LEU A 57 0.02 6.27 -3.24
CA LEU A 57 -0.68 6.38 -4.51
C LEU A 57 -2.17 6.65 -4.33
N LEU A 58 -2.80 5.96 -3.40
CA LEU A 58 -4.22 6.17 -3.12
C LEU A 58 -4.46 7.58 -2.57
N THR A 59 -3.59 8.05 -1.70
CA THR A 59 -3.68 9.41 -1.17
C THR A 59 -3.50 10.45 -2.26
N GLU A 60 -2.53 10.27 -3.15
CA GLU A 60 -2.31 11.17 -4.29
C GLU A 60 -3.54 11.25 -5.19
N ARG A 61 -4.15 10.10 -5.50
CA ARG A 61 -5.36 10.05 -6.33
C ARG A 61 -6.53 10.72 -5.64
N GLU A 62 -6.66 10.55 -4.33
CA GLU A 62 -7.69 11.17 -3.54
C GLU A 62 -7.53 12.69 -3.52
N ILE A 63 -6.31 13.18 -3.37
CA ILE A 63 -6.03 14.62 -3.39
C ILE A 63 -6.36 15.21 -4.76
N VAL A 64 -5.94 14.57 -5.83
CA VAL A 64 -6.23 15.03 -7.18
C VAL A 64 -7.73 15.05 -7.43
N ALA A 65 -8.44 14.02 -7.03
CA ALA A 65 -9.89 13.95 -7.17
C ALA A 65 -10.59 15.04 -6.38
N ALA A 66 -10.12 15.31 -5.17
CA ALA A 66 -10.68 16.36 -4.32
C ALA A 66 -10.46 17.75 -4.93
N GLU A 67 -9.25 18.00 -5.44
CA GLU A 67 -8.94 19.27 -6.12
C GLU A 67 -9.80 19.46 -7.35
N THR A 68 -9.94 18.42 -8.17
CA THR A 68 -10.78 18.47 -9.36
C THR A 68 -12.24 18.67 -8.97
N GLY A 69 -12.70 17.99 -7.94
CA GLY A 69 -14.07 18.12 -7.45
C GLY A 69 -14.36 19.51 -6.92
N GLU A 70 -13.41 20.11 -6.21
CA GLU A 70 -13.55 21.46 -5.71
C GLU A 70 -13.65 22.47 -6.84
N GLU A 71 -12.83 22.30 -7.89
CA GLU A 71 -12.87 23.16 -9.06
C GLU A 71 -14.21 23.05 -9.78
N GLU A 72 -14.73 21.84 -9.90
CA GLU A 72 -16.03 21.62 -10.54
C GLU A 72 -17.18 22.17 -9.71
N ALA A 73 -17.06 22.09 -8.39
CA ALA A 73 -18.09 22.57 -7.47
C ALA A 73 -18.14 24.11 -7.40
N SER A 74 -17.03 24.74 -7.71
CA SER A 74 -16.97 26.21 -7.67
C SER A 74 -17.26 26.81 -9.02
#